data_fb9a8ef97f97ff7de452c400f979b940
#
_entry.id   fb9a8ef97f97ff7de452c400f979b940
#
_cell.length_a   1.000
_cell.length_b   1.000
_cell.length_c   1.000
_cell.angle_alpha   90.00
_cell.angle_beta   90.00
_cell.angle_gamma   90.00
#
_symmetry.space_group_name_H-M   'P 1'
#
loop_
_entity.id
_entity.type
_entity.pdbx_description
1 polymer ?
#
loop_
_entity_poly.entity_id
_entity_poly.type
_entity_poly.pdbx_seq_one_letter_code
_entity_poly.pdbx_strand_id
1 'polypeptide(L)'
;MWLGLAFISAFLLGCYEVNKKISLDGNAVIPVLFFNTLISSLIFVPFIFLSFFTDVLDGTMLYVPRVSLETHVAVFIKAVIVLSSWIFGYFALKHLPLTITGPIKATQPVVTLVGAMLVFGERLNLYQWIGVILSIASFYLLSSSGKKEGIRFTHNKWIIFTVLSILTGAASGLYDKHLMGSLDVMTVQVWFNVYQCLMMLPILLFLWYPRRKSTTPVSYTHLTLPT
;
A
#
# COMPACT_ATOMS: atom_id res chain seq x y z
N MET A 1 4.38 -9.65 -23.24
CA MET A 1 3.13 -9.64 -22.48
C MET A 1 3.28 -9.07 -21.08
N TRP A 2 4.22 -9.53 -20.25
CA TRP A 2 4.44 -9.01 -18.89
C TRP A 2 4.77 -7.51 -18.82
N LEU A 3 5.52 -6.96 -19.76
CA LEU A 3 5.88 -5.53 -19.80
C LEU A 3 4.63 -4.64 -19.95
N GLY A 4 3.70 -5.03 -20.86
CA GLY A 4 2.44 -4.31 -21.03
C GLY A 4 1.57 -4.32 -19.75
N LEU A 5 1.50 -5.46 -19.07
CA LEU A 5 0.81 -5.56 -17.77
C LEU A 5 1.46 -4.68 -16.70
N ALA A 6 2.79 -4.58 -16.70
CA ALA A 6 3.52 -3.70 -15.78
C ALA A 6 3.18 -2.22 -16.01
N PHE A 7 3.10 -1.76 -17.28
CA PHE A 7 2.70 -0.38 -17.59
C PHE A 7 1.24 -0.10 -17.20
N ILE A 8 0.32 -1.03 -17.47
CA ILE A 8 -1.10 -0.89 -17.06
C ILE A 8 -1.17 -0.81 -15.52
N SER A 9 -0.47 -1.69 -14.82
CA SER A 9 -0.40 -1.67 -13.36
C SER A 9 0.14 -0.35 -12.82
N ALA A 10 1.22 0.17 -13.40
CA ALA A 10 1.80 1.46 -13.00
C ALA A 10 0.83 2.62 -13.24
N PHE A 11 0.11 2.63 -14.36
CA PHE A 11 -0.92 3.63 -14.66
C PHE A 11 -2.07 3.58 -13.65
N LEU A 12 -2.62 2.38 -13.38
CA LEU A 12 -3.68 2.19 -12.39
C LEU A 12 -3.23 2.59 -10.98
N LEU A 13 -1.97 2.30 -10.61
CA LEU A 13 -1.40 2.73 -9.34
C LEU A 13 -1.31 4.26 -9.25
N GLY A 14 -0.93 4.93 -10.35
CA GLY A 14 -0.96 6.39 -10.42
C GLY A 14 -2.35 6.97 -10.22
N CYS A 15 -3.35 6.43 -10.91
CA CYS A 15 -4.76 6.80 -10.70
C CYS A 15 -5.22 6.56 -9.25
N TYR A 16 -4.83 5.44 -8.66
CA TYR A 16 -5.13 5.13 -7.26
C TYR A 16 -4.54 6.17 -6.29
N GLU A 17 -3.26 6.57 -6.46
CA GLU A 17 -2.62 7.56 -5.58
C GLU A 17 -3.30 8.94 -5.69
N VAL A 18 -3.72 9.36 -6.90
CA VAL A 18 -4.48 10.60 -7.10
C VAL A 18 -5.84 10.52 -6.42
N ASN A 19 -6.63 9.46 -6.67
CA ASN A 19 -7.94 9.29 -6.03
C ASN A 19 -7.82 9.22 -4.51
N LYS A 20 -6.80 8.56 -3.99
CA LYS A 20 -6.50 8.52 -2.56
C LYS A 20 -6.24 9.91 -1.99
N LYS A 21 -5.49 10.77 -2.69
CA LYS A 21 -5.26 12.15 -2.28
C LYS A 21 -6.56 12.95 -2.25
N ILE A 22 -7.38 12.84 -3.29
CA ILE A 22 -8.70 13.49 -3.36
C ILE A 22 -9.60 13.02 -2.21
N SER A 23 -9.64 11.71 -1.95
CA SER A 23 -10.46 11.15 -0.86
C SER A 23 -10.02 11.61 0.54
N LEU A 24 -8.77 12.04 0.70
CA LEU A 24 -8.24 12.56 1.95
C LEU A 24 -8.48 14.07 2.12
N ASP A 25 -8.87 14.75 1.07
CA ASP A 25 -9.18 16.18 1.14
C ASP A 25 -10.47 16.40 1.94
N GLY A 26 -10.41 17.23 2.96
CA GLY A 26 -11.52 17.46 3.89
C GLY A 26 -11.93 16.26 4.77
N ASN A 27 -11.37 15.05 4.57
CA ASN A 27 -11.77 13.83 5.26
C ASN A 27 -10.72 13.33 6.27
N ALA A 28 -11.19 12.61 7.31
CA ALA A 28 -10.31 11.97 8.29
C ALA A 28 -9.62 10.73 7.69
N VAL A 29 -8.33 10.53 8.00
CA VAL A 29 -7.50 9.45 7.44
C VAL A 29 -8.04 8.06 7.80
N ILE A 30 -8.39 7.84 9.07
CA ILE A 30 -8.79 6.50 9.56
C ILE A 30 -10.06 5.98 8.88
N PRO A 31 -11.16 6.74 8.76
CA PRO A 31 -12.34 6.29 8.02
C PRO A 31 -12.06 6.02 6.54
N VAL A 32 -11.31 6.90 5.87
CA VAL A 32 -10.98 6.71 4.45
C VAL A 32 -10.20 5.41 4.25
N LEU A 33 -9.20 5.15 5.10
CA LEU A 33 -8.42 3.91 5.07
C LEU A 33 -9.29 2.69 5.40
N PHE A 34 -10.21 2.80 6.38
CA PHE A 34 -11.15 1.73 6.72
C PHE A 34 -12.04 1.38 5.53
N PHE A 35 -12.67 2.37 4.87
CA PHE A 35 -13.52 2.10 3.71
C PHE A 35 -12.73 1.48 2.54
N ASN A 36 -11.48 1.89 2.35
CA ASN A 36 -10.61 1.29 1.34
C ASN A 36 -10.37 -0.21 1.64
N THR A 37 -10.05 -0.56 2.88
CA THR A 37 -9.83 -1.96 3.28
C THR A 37 -11.14 -2.77 3.29
N LEU A 38 -12.26 -2.15 3.66
CA LEU A 38 -13.57 -2.77 3.65
C LEU A 38 -14.00 -3.16 2.23
N ILE A 39 -13.92 -2.22 1.29
CA ILE A 39 -14.29 -2.48 -0.12
C ILE A 39 -13.39 -3.58 -0.70
N SER A 40 -12.08 -3.51 -0.45
CA SER A 40 -11.15 -4.57 -0.87
C SER A 40 -11.54 -5.93 -0.28
N SER A 41 -11.84 -5.98 1.01
CA SER A 41 -12.27 -7.23 1.66
C SER A 41 -13.58 -7.77 1.08
N LEU A 42 -14.58 -6.90 0.84
CA LEU A 42 -15.86 -7.30 0.24
C LEU A 42 -15.70 -7.87 -1.17
N ILE A 43 -14.72 -7.41 -1.95
CA ILE A 43 -14.41 -7.98 -3.27
C ILE A 43 -13.84 -9.40 -3.15
N PHE A 44 -13.01 -9.65 -2.14
CA PHE A 44 -12.31 -10.92 -2.00
C PHE A 44 -13.06 -11.98 -1.17
N VAL A 45 -13.91 -11.59 -0.22
CA VAL A 45 -14.71 -12.53 0.61
C VAL A 45 -15.55 -13.52 -0.21
N PRO A 46 -16.22 -13.15 -1.33
CA PRO A 46 -16.95 -14.10 -2.14
C PRO A 46 -16.12 -15.27 -2.64
N PHE A 47 -14.81 -15.08 -2.91
CA PHE A 47 -13.93 -16.16 -3.37
C PHE A 47 -13.70 -17.21 -2.27
N ILE A 48 -13.66 -16.80 -0.99
CA ILE A 48 -13.61 -17.73 0.15
C ILE A 48 -14.88 -18.59 0.17
N PHE A 49 -16.05 -17.93 0.09
CA PHE A 49 -17.34 -18.62 0.11
C PHE A 49 -17.46 -19.61 -1.04
N LEU A 50 -17.16 -19.17 -2.26
CA LEU A 50 -17.22 -20.02 -3.46
C LEU A 50 -16.26 -21.20 -3.36
N SER A 51 -15.04 -21.01 -2.87
CA SER A 51 -14.05 -22.08 -2.72
C SER A 51 -14.36 -23.07 -1.58
N PHE A 52 -15.07 -22.62 -0.53
CA PHE A 52 -15.34 -23.45 0.63
C PHE A 52 -16.67 -24.21 0.56
N PHE A 53 -17.63 -23.69 -0.18
CA PHE A 53 -18.99 -24.22 -0.24
C PHE A 53 -19.42 -24.68 -1.63
N THR A 54 -18.61 -24.45 -2.67
CA THR A 54 -18.89 -24.86 -4.05
C THR A 54 -17.60 -25.30 -4.74
N ASP A 55 -17.74 -26.13 -5.78
CA ASP A 55 -16.61 -26.59 -6.60
C ASP A 55 -16.38 -25.70 -7.86
N VAL A 56 -17.07 -24.54 -7.91
CA VAL A 56 -17.06 -23.65 -9.09
C VAL A 56 -15.68 -23.08 -9.38
N LEU A 57 -14.85 -22.87 -8.38
CA LEU A 57 -13.51 -22.29 -8.53
C LEU A 57 -12.41 -23.35 -8.59
N ASP A 58 -12.72 -24.63 -8.46
CA ASP A 58 -11.74 -25.71 -8.48
C ASP A 58 -10.94 -25.71 -9.79
N GLY A 59 -9.61 -25.78 -9.65
CA GLY A 59 -8.69 -25.73 -10.77
C GLY A 59 -8.54 -24.36 -11.44
N THR A 60 -9.18 -23.31 -10.94
CA THR A 60 -8.98 -21.95 -11.42
C THR A 60 -7.93 -21.20 -10.60
N MET A 61 -7.38 -20.10 -11.15
CA MET A 61 -6.47 -19.20 -10.44
C MET A 61 -7.13 -18.44 -9.26
N LEU A 62 -8.46 -18.51 -9.14
CA LEU A 62 -9.23 -17.81 -8.12
C LEU A 62 -9.59 -18.71 -6.93
N TYR A 63 -9.19 -19.97 -6.98
CA TYR A 63 -9.42 -20.92 -5.90
C TYR A 63 -8.63 -20.56 -4.64
N VAL A 64 -9.29 -20.58 -3.50
CA VAL A 64 -8.71 -20.30 -2.18
C VAL A 64 -8.70 -21.59 -1.35
N PRO A 65 -7.58 -22.28 -1.22
CA PRO A 65 -7.50 -23.52 -0.44
C PRO A 65 -7.66 -23.25 1.06
N ARG A 66 -8.10 -24.27 1.79
CA ARG A 66 -8.02 -24.24 3.25
C ARG A 66 -6.57 -24.36 3.67
N VAL A 67 -6.12 -23.43 4.50
CA VAL A 67 -4.72 -23.32 4.91
C VAL A 67 -4.55 -23.56 6.41
N SER A 68 -3.33 -23.90 6.80
CA SER A 68 -2.95 -24.12 8.19
C SER A 68 -2.97 -22.84 9.01
N LEU A 69 -3.00 -22.99 10.34
CA LEU A 69 -2.87 -21.86 11.26
C LEU A 69 -1.55 -21.10 11.06
N GLU A 70 -0.49 -21.78 10.75
CA GLU A 70 0.83 -21.20 10.45
C GLU A 70 0.76 -20.22 9.26
N THR A 71 0.08 -20.63 8.18
CA THR A 71 -0.16 -19.77 7.02
C THR A 71 -0.99 -18.54 7.40
N HIS A 72 -2.04 -18.72 8.20
CA HIS A 72 -2.84 -17.58 8.69
C HIS A 72 -2.00 -16.60 9.51
N VAL A 73 -1.12 -17.07 10.41
CA VAL A 73 -0.21 -16.24 11.19
C VAL A 73 0.77 -15.49 10.27
N ALA A 74 1.34 -16.16 9.28
CA ALA A 74 2.26 -15.56 8.33
C ALA A 74 1.59 -14.42 7.52
N VAL A 75 0.37 -14.65 7.01
CA VAL A 75 -0.40 -13.63 6.28
C VAL A 75 -0.85 -12.50 7.21
N PHE A 76 -1.18 -12.81 8.47
CA PHE A 76 -1.51 -11.78 9.47
C PHE A 76 -0.32 -10.85 9.75
N ILE A 77 0.89 -11.40 9.90
CA ILE A 77 2.12 -10.59 10.06
C ILE A 77 2.31 -9.67 8.84
N LYS A 78 2.15 -10.18 7.62
CA LYS A 78 2.14 -9.35 6.41
C LYS A 78 1.13 -8.21 6.53
N ALA A 79 -0.10 -8.51 6.92
CA ALA A 79 -1.17 -7.52 7.02
C ALA A 79 -0.82 -6.41 8.04
N VAL A 80 -0.18 -6.74 9.17
CA VAL A 80 0.32 -5.76 10.15
C VAL A 80 1.38 -4.85 9.54
N ILE A 81 2.37 -5.41 8.83
CA ILE A 81 3.46 -4.62 8.21
C ILE A 81 2.88 -3.66 7.16
N VAL A 82 2.02 -4.16 6.27
CA VAL A 82 1.40 -3.34 5.22
C VAL A 82 0.50 -2.27 5.80
N LEU A 83 -0.34 -2.62 6.81
CA LEU A 83 -1.23 -1.65 7.43
C LEU A 83 -0.46 -0.52 8.10
N SER A 84 0.66 -0.83 8.75
CA SER A 84 1.56 0.18 9.32
C SER A 84 2.08 1.13 8.23
N SER A 85 2.53 0.58 7.10
CA SER A 85 2.98 1.37 5.94
C SER A 85 1.86 2.27 5.41
N TRP A 86 0.65 1.75 5.29
CA TRP A 86 -0.49 2.52 4.80
C TRP A 86 -0.90 3.62 5.77
N ILE A 87 -0.95 3.37 7.07
CA ILE A 87 -1.24 4.39 8.08
C ILE A 87 -0.25 5.56 7.95
N PHE A 88 1.05 5.28 7.95
CA PHE A 88 2.06 6.32 7.77
C PHE A 88 1.89 7.06 6.42
N GLY A 89 1.70 6.31 5.34
CA GLY A 89 1.55 6.87 4.00
C GLY A 89 0.30 7.73 3.83
N TYR A 90 -0.84 7.35 4.40
CA TYR A 90 -2.08 8.12 4.34
C TYR A 90 -1.99 9.40 5.16
N PHE A 91 -1.40 9.36 6.37
CA PHE A 91 -1.17 10.56 7.16
C PHE A 91 -0.20 11.53 6.47
N ALA A 92 0.88 11.02 5.88
CA ALA A 92 1.81 11.82 5.11
C ALA A 92 1.11 12.49 3.90
N LEU A 93 0.36 11.70 3.12
CA LEU A 93 -0.34 12.16 1.93
C LEU A 93 -1.42 13.21 2.23
N LYS A 94 -2.07 13.11 3.41
CA LYS A 94 -3.03 14.13 3.85
C LYS A 94 -2.38 15.50 4.04
N HIS A 95 -1.17 15.55 4.59
CA HIS A 95 -0.53 16.78 5.04
C HIS A 95 0.55 17.31 4.09
N LEU A 96 0.97 16.53 3.11
CA LEU A 96 1.95 16.94 2.11
C LEU A 96 1.32 16.94 0.72
N PRO A 97 1.76 17.84 -0.17
CA PRO A 97 1.37 17.79 -1.58
C PRO A 97 1.92 16.52 -2.26
N LEU A 98 1.20 16.08 -3.30
CA LEU A 98 1.57 14.87 -4.05
C LEU A 98 2.93 15.04 -4.77
N THR A 99 3.24 16.26 -5.17
CA THR A 99 4.52 16.68 -5.77
C THR A 99 5.73 16.39 -4.88
N ILE A 100 5.54 16.29 -3.57
CA ILE A 100 6.59 15.96 -2.60
C ILE A 100 6.53 14.48 -2.21
N THR A 101 5.33 13.98 -1.88
CA THR A 101 5.19 12.58 -1.44
C THR A 101 5.45 11.58 -2.57
N GLY A 102 5.07 11.92 -3.81
CA GLY A 102 5.26 11.06 -4.98
C GLY A 102 6.74 10.71 -5.22
N PRO A 103 7.63 11.71 -5.41
CA PRO A 103 9.06 11.47 -5.60
C PRO A 103 9.71 10.71 -4.44
N ILE A 104 9.34 11.03 -3.19
CA ILE A 104 9.90 10.31 -2.03
C ILE A 104 9.45 8.84 -2.06
N LYS A 105 8.17 8.56 -2.32
CA LYS A 105 7.66 7.19 -2.46
C LYS A 105 8.26 6.44 -3.65
N ALA A 106 8.64 7.13 -4.72
CA ALA A 106 9.30 6.51 -5.87
C ALA A 106 10.68 5.91 -5.53
N THR A 107 11.26 6.22 -4.36
CA THR A 107 12.47 5.55 -3.87
C THR A 107 12.21 4.18 -3.25
N GLN A 108 10.95 3.82 -2.94
CA GLN A 108 10.62 2.55 -2.30
C GLN A 108 11.17 1.33 -3.05
N PRO A 109 11.06 1.21 -4.39
CA PRO A 109 11.64 0.08 -5.12
C PRO A 109 13.16 -0.04 -4.93
N VAL A 110 13.87 1.09 -4.83
CA VAL A 110 15.33 1.09 -4.57
C VAL A 110 15.63 0.56 -3.18
N VAL A 111 14.87 1.00 -2.16
CA VAL A 111 15.02 0.51 -0.79
C VAL A 111 14.70 -0.99 -0.70
N THR A 112 13.64 -1.44 -1.37
CA THR A 112 13.27 -2.87 -1.45
C THR A 112 14.39 -3.69 -2.12
N LEU A 113 14.97 -3.17 -3.19
CA LEU A 113 16.06 -3.83 -3.92
C LEU A 113 17.30 -3.98 -3.07
N VAL A 114 17.74 -2.90 -2.38
CA VAL A 114 18.85 -2.95 -1.43
C VAL A 114 18.57 -3.94 -0.31
N GLY A 115 17.33 -3.95 0.22
CA GLY A 115 16.91 -4.95 1.20
C GLY A 115 16.97 -6.37 0.66
N ALA A 116 16.59 -6.61 -0.60
CA ALA A 116 16.67 -7.94 -1.23
C ALA A 116 18.13 -8.41 -1.38
N MET A 117 19.04 -7.52 -1.72
CA MET A 117 20.48 -7.83 -1.77
C MET A 117 21.01 -8.26 -0.38
N LEU A 118 20.60 -7.55 0.67
CA LEU A 118 21.09 -7.81 2.03
C LEU A 118 20.46 -9.08 2.64
N VAL A 119 19.17 -9.29 2.43
CA VAL A 119 18.40 -10.38 3.08
C VAL A 119 18.51 -11.68 2.29
N PHE A 120 18.42 -11.62 0.96
CA PHE A 120 18.43 -12.81 0.09
C PHE A 120 19.76 -13.05 -0.62
N GLY A 121 20.75 -12.18 -0.43
CA GLY A 121 22.05 -12.29 -1.09
C GLY A 121 21.96 -12.11 -2.62
N GLU A 122 20.94 -11.46 -3.13
CA GLU A 122 20.76 -11.25 -4.56
C GLU A 122 21.83 -10.36 -5.14
N ARG A 123 22.28 -10.68 -6.35
CA ARG A 123 23.23 -9.86 -7.09
C ARG A 123 22.53 -9.23 -8.27
N LEU A 124 22.68 -7.92 -8.41
CA LEU A 124 22.14 -7.18 -9.53
C LEU A 124 22.99 -7.40 -10.78
N ASN A 125 22.32 -7.59 -11.91
CA ASN A 125 22.98 -7.52 -13.20
C ASN A 125 23.19 -6.06 -13.65
N LEU A 126 23.97 -5.85 -14.70
CA LEU A 126 24.28 -4.51 -15.20
C LEU A 126 23.03 -3.67 -15.54
N TYR A 127 22.01 -4.30 -16.15
CA TYR A 127 20.76 -3.60 -16.54
C TYR A 127 19.95 -3.16 -15.32
N GLN A 128 19.95 -3.96 -14.26
CA GLN A 128 19.30 -3.61 -13.00
C GLN A 128 20.02 -2.44 -12.31
N TRP A 129 21.36 -2.41 -12.33
CA TRP A 129 22.14 -1.27 -11.84
C TRP A 129 21.84 0.03 -12.61
N ILE A 130 21.72 -0.05 -13.94
CA ILE A 130 21.30 1.09 -14.76
C ILE A 130 19.91 1.58 -14.33
N GLY A 131 18.96 0.67 -14.10
CA GLY A 131 17.62 1.01 -13.62
C GLY A 131 17.64 1.71 -12.25
N VAL A 132 18.45 1.24 -11.32
CA VAL A 132 18.64 1.88 -10.01
C VAL A 132 19.18 3.30 -10.15
N ILE A 133 20.23 3.49 -10.93
CA ILE A 133 20.86 4.80 -11.16
C ILE A 133 19.84 5.77 -11.79
N LEU A 134 19.09 5.32 -12.81
CA LEU A 134 18.05 6.13 -13.44
C LEU A 134 16.94 6.50 -12.46
N SER A 135 16.52 5.57 -11.59
CA SER A 135 15.52 5.84 -10.55
C SER A 135 16.01 6.89 -9.55
N ILE A 136 17.25 6.78 -9.09
CA ILE A 136 17.87 7.77 -8.18
C ILE A 136 17.99 9.14 -8.85
N ALA A 137 18.41 9.18 -10.12
CA ALA A 137 18.54 10.42 -10.89
C ALA A 137 17.16 11.09 -11.08
N SER A 138 16.14 10.30 -11.44
CA SER A 138 14.75 10.79 -11.58
C SER A 138 14.23 11.35 -10.27
N PHE A 139 14.48 10.67 -9.15
CA PHE A 139 14.13 11.15 -7.82
C PHE A 139 14.81 12.48 -7.49
N TYR A 140 16.11 12.60 -7.78
CA TYR A 140 16.84 13.83 -7.54
C TYR A 140 16.29 15.01 -8.34
N LEU A 141 15.98 14.80 -9.61
CA LEU A 141 15.36 15.82 -10.48
C LEU A 141 14.01 16.28 -9.96
N LEU A 142 13.14 15.35 -9.59
CA LEU A 142 11.81 15.65 -9.02
C LEU A 142 11.90 16.33 -7.65
N SER A 143 12.81 15.87 -6.79
CA SER A 143 13.05 16.48 -5.47
C SER A 143 13.57 17.92 -5.58
N SER A 144 14.37 18.21 -6.60
CA SER A 144 14.85 19.57 -6.87
C SER A 144 13.74 20.53 -7.29
N SER A 145 12.74 20.02 -8.01
CA SER A 145 11.53 20.79 -8.37
C SER A 145 10.64 21.08 -7.15
N GLY A 146 10.53 20.12 -6.22
CA GLY A 146 9.72 20.27 -4.99
C GLY A 146 10.24 21.32 -4.00
N LYS A 147 11.53 21.67 -4.05
CA LYS A 147 12.09 22.75 -3.21
C LYS A 147 11.47 24.11 -3.47
N LYS A 148 10.89 24.32 -4.65
CA LYS A 148 10.21 25.55 -5.02
C LYS A 148 8.89 25.77 -4.26
N GLU A 149 8.33 24.74 -3.62
CA GLU A 149 7.08 24.81 -2.85
C GLU A 149 7.27 25.24 -1.38
N GLY A 150 8.48 25.68 -0.99
CA GLY A 150 8.75 26.31 0.32
C GLY A 150 8.72 25.35 1.54
N ILE A 151 8.66 24.04 1.33
CA ILE A 151 8.60 23.06 2.43
C ILE A 151 10.01 22.76 2.96
N ARG A 152 10.22 23.00 4.25
CA ARG A 152 11.46 22.66 4.93
C ARG A 152 11.50 21.15 5.22
N PHE A 153 12.28 20.39 4.45
CA PHE A 153 12.40 18.94 4.55
C PHE A 153 12.88 18.45 5.92
N THR A 154 13.79 19.18 6.57
CA THR A 154 14.49 18.74 7.79
C THR A 154 13.65 18.79 9.07
N HIS A 155 12.53 19.51 9.09
CA HIS A 155 11.73 19.73 10.31
C HIS A 155 10.25 19.35 10.16
N ASN A 156 9.89 18.70 9.06
CA ASN A 156 8.51 18.33 8.82
C ASN A 156 8.25 16.86 9.21
N LYS A 157 7.49 16.66 10.29
CA LYS A 157 7.14 15.32 10.79
C LYS A 157 6.47 14.43 9.73
N TRP A 158 5.77 15.01 8.76
CA TRP A 158 5.08 14.25 7.73
C TRP A 158 6.03 13.65 6.69
N ILE A 159 7.21 14.25 6.52
CA ILE A 159 8.29 13.64 5.73
C ILE A 159 8.83 12.40 6.44
N ILE A 160 8.96 12.45 7.77
CA ILE A 160 9.33 11.25 8.56
C ILE A 160 8.29 10.14 8.37
N PHE A 161 7.00 10.49 8.38
CA PHE A 161 5.92 9.53 8.09
C PHE A 161 6.04 8.94 6.68
N THR A 162 6.41 9.74 5.68
CA THR A 162 6.65 9.24 4.32
C THR A 162 7.82 8.24 4.30
N VAL A 163 8.92 8.56 4.98
CA VAL A 163 10.09 7.67 5.09
C VAL A 163 9.73 6.37 5.81
N LEU A 164 9.01 6.45 6.94
CA LEU A 164 8.53 5.26 7.66
C LEU A 164 7.61 4.40 6.80
N SER A 165 6.73 5.02 6.00
CA SER A 165 5.88 4.30 5.04
C SER A 165 6.70 3.56 3.99
N ILE A 166 7.79 4.15 3.50
CA ILE A 166 8.69 3.51 2.53
C ILE A 166 9.43 2.34 3.16
N LEU A 167 10.00 2.53 4.35
CA LEU A 167 10.74 1.47 5.04
C LEU A 167 9.86 0.26 5.37
N THR A 168 8.67 0.52 5.92
CA THR A 168 7.71 -0.55 6.22
C THR A 168 7.12 -1.16 4.95
N GLY A 169 6.91 -0.37 3.89
CA GLY A 169 6.49 -0.85 2.59
C GLY A 169 7.55 -1.69 1.88
N ALA A 170 8.83 -1.32 1.98
CA ALA A 170 9.93 -2.13 1.49
C ALA A 170 10.06 -3.45 2.26
N ALA A 171 9.96 -3.40 3.60
CA ALA A 171 9.92 -4.61 4.43
C ALA A 171 8.76 -5.53 4.05
N SER A 172 7.57 -4.98 3.76
CA SER A 172 6.43 -5.74 3.24
C SER A 172 6.76 -6.42 1.91
N GLY A 173 7.37 -5.70 0.97
CA GLY A 173 7.75 -6.29 -0.34
C GLY A 173 8.75 -7.43 -0.22
N LEU A 174 9.71 -7.33 0.72
CA LEU A 174 10.65 -8.42 1.02
C LEU A 174 9.93 -9.62 1.67
N TYR A 175 9.01 -9.34 2.58
CA TYR A 175 8.21 -10.38 3.23
C TYR A 175 7.26 -11.06 2.23
N ASP A 176 6.68 -10.30 1.28
CA ASP A 176 5.89 -10.85 0.18
C ASP A 176 6.70 -11.83 -0.67
N LYS A 177 7.92 -11.48 -1.02
CA LYS A 177 8.81 -12.37 -1.76
C LYS A 177 9.05 -13.67 -1.01
N HIS A 178 9.24 -13.61 0.31
CA HIS A 178 9.39 -14.79 1.15
C HIS A 178 8.12 -15.66 1.14
N LEU A 179 6.94 -15.05 1.31
CA LEU A 179 5.66 -15.77 1.33
C LEU A 179 5.33 -16.41 -0.03
N MET A 180 5.54 -15.68 -1.13
CA MET A 180 5.25 -16.16 -2.49
C MET A 180 6.17 -17.31 -2.94
N GLY A 181 7.25 -17.58 -2.21
CA GLY A 181 8.08 -18.77 -2.42
C GLY A 181 7.42 -20.08 -1.97
N SER A 182 6.41 -20.00 -1.09
CA SER A 182 5.77 -21.19 -0.48
C SER A 182 4.25 -21.20 -0.50
N LEU A 183 3.62 -20.04 -0.71
CA LEU A 183 2.17 -19.86 -0.66
C LEU A 183 1.60 -19.41 -2.00
N ASP A 184 0.37 -19.83 -2.27
CA ASP A 184 -0.37 -19.38 -3.43
C ASP A 184 -0.76 -17.90 -3.31
N VAL A 185 -0.62 -17.17 -4.43
CA VAL A 185 -0.86 -15.72 -4.52
C VAL A 185 -2.28 -15.35 -4.09
N MET A 186 -3.28 -16.14 -4.56
CA MET A 186 -4.69 -15.86 -4.26
C MET A 186 -4.99 -16.04 -2.78
N THR A 187 -4.44 -17.08 -2.17
CA THR A 187 -4.54 -17.35 -0.73
C THR A 187 -4.02 -16.16 0.09
N VAL A 188 -2.80 -15.71 -0.23
CA VAL A 188 -2.19 -14.58 0.48
C VAL A 188 -3.01 -13.31 0.27
N GLN A 189 -3.46 -13.03 -0.95
CA GLN A 189 -4.19 -11.80 -1.28
C GLN A 189 -5.55 -11.73 -0.58
N VAL A 190 -6.30 -12.82 -0.57
CA VAL A 190 -7.63 -12.89 0.03
C VAL A 190 -7.56 -12.68 1.55
N TRP A 191 -6.76 -13.51 2.23
CA TRP A 191 -6.64 -13.43 3.69
C TRP A 191 -5.99 -12.12 4.16
N PHE A 192 -5.06 -11.60 3.40
CA PHE A 192 -4.47 -10.28 3.65
C PHE A 192 -5.52 -9.16 3.70
N ASN A 193 -6.42 -9.09 2.70
CA ASN A 193 -7.49 -8.08 2.68
C ASN A 193 -8.47 -8.24 3.85
N VAL A 194 -8.85 -9.48 4.18
CA VAL A 194 -9.72 -9.76 5.33
C VAL A 194 -9.07 -9.30 6.63
N TYR A 195 -7.79 -9.63 6.86
CA TYR A 195 -7.09 -9.22 8.08
C TYR A 195 -6.90 -7.70 8.17
N GLN A 196 -6.63 -7.03 7.06
CA GLN A 196 -6.57 -5.58 7.07
C GLN A 196 -7.89 -4.94 7.50
N CYS A 197 -9.01 -5.41 6.96
CA CYS A 197 -10.33 -4.91 7.34
C CYS A 197 -10.61 -5.19 8.82
N LEU A 198 -10.32 -6.41 9.31
CA LEU A 198 -10.51 -6.78 10.71
C LEU A 198 -9.65 -5.94 11.67
N MET A 199 -8.41 -5.63 11.31
CA MET A 199 -7.55 -4.76 12.13
C MET A 199 -7.99 -3.29 12.08
N MET A 200 -8.49 -2.82 10.94
CA MET A 200 -8.97 -1.44 10.82
C MET A 200 -10.24 -1.18 11.61
N LEU A 201 -11.08 -2.20 11.82
CA LEU A 201 -12.32 -2.06 12.58
C LEU A 201 -12.08 -1.55 14.02
N PRO A 202 -11.26 -2.19 14.87
CA PRO A 202 -10.94 -1.67 16.20
C PRO A 202 -10.23 -0.31 16.15
N ILE A 203 -9.35 -0.08 15.18
CA ILE A 203 -8.70 1.23 15.02
C ILE A 203 -9.75 2.33 14.77
N LEU A 204 -10.74 2.07 13.92
CA LEU A 204 -11.85 2.98 13.67
C LEU A 204 -12.68 3.21 14.95
N LEU A 205 -13.08 2.14 15.64
CA LEU A 205 -13.96 2.22 16.79
C LEU A 205 -13.30 2.87 18.01
N PHE A 206 -12.03 2.56 18.30
CA PHE A 206 -11.35 3.03 19.51
C PHE A 206 -10.57 4.33 19.32
N LEU A 207 -10.02 4.59 18.13
CA LEU A 207 -9.20 5.78 17.91
C LEU A 207 -9.97 6.92 17.24
N TRP A 208 -10.84 6.64 16.27
CA TRP A 208 -11.56 7.70 15.54
C TRP A 208 -12.93 7.98 16.12
N TYR A 209 -13.75 6.97 16.38
CA TYR A 209 -15.13 7.15 16.80
C TYR A 209 -15.31 8.02 18.06
N PRO A 210 -14.49 7.89 19.13
CA PRO A 210 -14.59 8.76 20.29
C PRO A 210 -14.22 10.22 19.99
N ARG A 211 -13.38 10.44 18.97
CA ARG A 211 -12.86 11.76 18.58
C ARG A 211 -13.58 12.35 17.35
N ARG A 212 -14.65 11.72 16.87
CA ARG A 212 -15.35 12.12 15.64
C ARG A 212 -15.86 13.56 15.64
N LYS A 213 -16.21 14.11 16.81
CA LYS A 213 -16.69 15.50 16.94
C LYS A 213 -15.59 16.55 16.79
N SER A 214 -14.34 16.16 17.00
CA SER A 214 -13.14 17.03 16.89
C SER A 214 -12.37 16.82 15.59
N THR A 215 -12.76 15.84 14.78
CA THR A 215 -12.13 15.53 13.50
C THR A 215 -13.09 15.87 12.35
N THR A 216 -12.53 16.25 11.20
CA THR A 216 -13.33 16.51 9.99
C THR A 216 -14.19 15.28 9.66
N PRO A 217 -15.50 15.46 9.43
CA PRO A 217 -16.39 14.37 9.04
C PRO A 217 -15.98 13.81 7.67
N VAL A 218 -16.31 12.54 7.42
CA VAL A 218 -16.19 11.96 6.08
C VAL A 218 -17.34 12.50 5.24
N SER A 219 -17.03 13.33 4.25
CA SER A 219 -17.99 13.83 3.26
C SER A 219 -17.69 13.15 1.92
N TYR A 220 -18.70 12.51 1.35
CA TYR A 220 -18.63 11.92 0.00
C TYR A 220 -19.03 12.89 -1.10
N THR A 221 -19.47 14.11 -0.73
CA THR A 221 -19.96 15.10 -1.69
C THR A 221 -18.89 15.71 -2.58
N HIS A 222 -17.60 15.48 -2.28
CA HIS A 222 -16.47 15.97 -3.08
C HIS A 222 -16.00 14.99 -4.18
N LEU A 223 -16.72 13.89 -4.41
CA LEU A 223 -16.51 13.04 -5.59
C LEU A 223 -17.14 13.61 -6.87
N THR A 224 -17.90 14.68 -6.77
CA THR A 224 -18.35 15.43 -7.94
C THR A 224 -17.22 16.36 -8.36
N LEU A 225 -16.74 16.20 -9.60
CA LEU A 225 -15.80 17.09 -10.26
C LEU A 225 -16.20 18.55 -10.04
N PRO A 226 -15.27 19.45 -9.68
CA PRO A 226 -15.56 20.87 -9.70
C PRO A 226 -15.93 21.24 -11.13
N THR A 227 -17.15 21.72 -11.31
CA THR A 227 -17.63 22.33 -12.57
C THR A 227 -16.88 23.62 -12.82
#